data_72ea4263dfb2d81a20164d5bafe581fe
#
_entry.id   72ea4263dfb2d81a20164d5bafe581fe
#
_cell.length_a   1.000
_cell.length_b   1.000
_cell.length_c   1.000
_cell.angle_alpha   90.00
_cell.angle_beta   90.00
_cell.angle_gamma   90.00
#
_symmetry.space_group_name_H-M   'P 1'
#
loop_
_entity.id
_entity.type
_entity.pdbx_description
1 polymer ?
#
loop_
_entity_poly.entity_id
_entity_poly.type
_entity_poly.pdbx_seq_one_letter_code
_entity_poly.pdbx_strand_id
1 'polypeptide(L)'
;NYESPVQQVTEISRGLKGLAKELNIPIVAVSQLSRAVEQREGRRPRLSDLRDSGSIEQDADLVMFIHRDDKIDFEKAKRDNKLNRAQVLIAKHRNGPTGEIGFYVDPTSLRFKTEDKFHTDDYLMGEVI
;
A
#
# COMPACT_ATOMS: atom_id res chain seq x y z
N ASN A 1 26.34 1.51 22.58
CA ASN A 1 25.78 2.61 21.77
C ASN A 1 24.47 2.19 21.15
N TYR A 2 23.38 2.63 21.75
CA TYR A 2 22.05 2.37 21.23
C TYR A 2 21.69 3.46 20.23
N GLU A 3 21.58 3.10 18.97
CA GLU A 3 21.09 4.00 17.96
C GLU A 3 19.60 4.24 18.15
N SER A 4 19.12 5.44 17.84
CA SER A 4 17.70 5.72 17.84
C SER A 4 16.98 4.88 16.79
N PRO A 5 15.67 4.58 16.95
CA PRO A 5 14.91 3.89 15.92
C PRO A 5 15.00 4.59 14.55
N VAL A 6 15.03 5.92 14.53
CA VAL A 6 15.18 6.70 13.30
C VAL A 6 16.50 6.39 12.62
N GLN A 7 17.60 6.36 13.38
CA GLN A 7 18.92 6.05 12.84
C GLN A 7 19.00 4.64 12.29
N GLN A 8 18.44 3.67 13.02
CA GLN A 8 18.39 2.26 12.57
C GLN A 8 17.64 2.12 11.25
N VAL A 9 16.47 2.72 11.13
CA VAL A 9 15.69 2.69 9.89
C VAL A 9 16.42 3.38 8.77
N THR A 10 17.09 4.49 9.06
CA THR A 10 17.89 5.20 8.07
C THR A 10 19.00 4.33 7.50
N GLU A 11 19.73 3.62 8.37
CA GLU A 11 20.81 2.72 7.93
C GLU A 11 20.28 1.56 7.10
N ILE A 12 19.18 0.94 7.53
CA ILE A 12 18.54 -0.15 6.80
C ILE A 12 18.09 0.31 5.43
N SER A 13 17.39 1.43 5.37
CA SER A 13 16.87 1.99 4.12
C SER A 13 18.00 2.27 3.11
N ARG A 14 19.06 2.93 3.56
CA ARG A 14 20.22 3.22 2.72
C ARG A 14 20.96 1.96 2.30
N GLY A 15 21.10 1.02 3.21
CA GLY A 15 21.72 -0.28 2.92
C GLY A 15 20.96 -1.06 1.86
N LEU A 16 19.64 -1.12 1.94
CA LEU A 16 18.79 -1.77 0.95
C LEU A 16 18.89 -1.07 -0.42
N LYS A 17 18.92 0.25 -0.44
CA LYS A 17 19.07 1.02 -1.67
C LYS A 17 20.42 0.73 -2.32
N GLY A 18 21.50 0.72 -1.52
CA GLY A 18 22.84 0.41 -2.00
C GLY A 18 22.93 -1.01 -2.56
N LEU A 19 22.33 -1.97 -1.86
CA LEU A 19 22.31 -3.37 -2.30
C LEU A 19 21.52 -3.55 -3.61
N ALA A 20 20.38 -2.88 -3.75
CA ALA A 20 19.61 -2.92 -4.99
C ALA A 20 20.43 -2.42 -6.18
N LYS A 21 21.17 -1.35 -5.98
CA LYS A 21 22.06 -0.79 -7.03
C LYS A 21 23.23 -1.71 -7.33
N GLU A 22 23.90 -2.20 -6.29
CA GLU A 22 25.06 -3.08 -6.42
C GLU A 22 24.73 -4.36 -7.17
N LEU A 23 23.64 -5.01 -6.81
CA LEU A 23 23.20 -6.26 -7.40
C LEU A 23 22.32 -6.08 -8.63
N ASN A 24 21.90 -4.86 -8.94
CA ASN A 24 21.00 -4.54 -10.02
C ASN A 24 19.69 -5.36 -9.95
N ILE A 25 19.10 -5.39 -8.76
CA ILE A 25 17.85 -6.10 -8.50
C ILE A 25 16.82 -5.17 -7.87
N PRO A 26 15.54 -5.43 -8.05
CA PRO A 26 14.51 -4.75 -7.27
C PRO A 26 14.44 -5.35 -5.86
N ILE A 27 14.27 -4.48 -4.88
CA ILE A 27 14.05 -4.88 -3.48
C ILE A 27 12.73 -4.28 -3.02
N VAL A 28 11.85 -5.13 -2.50
CA VAL A 28 10.59 -4.71 -1.88
C VAL A 28 10.73 -4.88 -0.37
N ALA A 29 10.62 -3.78 0.36
CA ALA A 29 10.66 -3.79 1.82
C ALA A 29 9.26 -3.51 2.37
N VAL A 30 8.87 -4.27 3.38
CA VAL A 30 7.60 -4.10 4.07
C VAL A 30 7.85 -3.32 5.36
N SER A 31 7.12 -2.24 5.55
CA SER A 31 7.24 -1.37 6.71
C SER A 31 5.89 -1.19 7.40
N GLN A 32 5.95 -1.07 8.73
CA GLN A 32 4.78 -0.70 9.50
C GLN A 32 4.56 0.81 9.44
N LEU A 33 3.30 1.20 9.58
CA LEU A 33 2.91 2.60 9.66
C LEU A 33 2.90 3.10 11.10
N SER A 34 3.03 4.41 11.26
CA SER A 34 2.82 5.07 12.54
C SER A 34 1.39 4.82 13.04
N ARG A 35 1.24 4.67 14.35
CA ARG A 35 -0.09 4.53 14.98
C ARG A 35 -0.98 5.76 14.82
N ALA A 36 -0.40 6.90 14.42
CA ALA A 36 -1.17 8.11 14.16
C ALA A 36 -2.24 7.91 13.08
N VAL A 37 -2.03 6.97 12.14
CA VAL A 37 -3.01 6.64 11.12
C VAL A 37 -4.31 6.10 11.73
N GLU A 38 -4.24 5.40 12.85
CA GLU A 38 -5.40 4.81 13.53
C GLU A 38 -6.34 5.85 14.14
N GLN A 39 -5.83 7.04 14.41
CA GLN A 39 -6.61 8.14 15.00
C GLN A 39 -7.25 9.04 13.95
N ARG A 40 -6.92 8.83 12.69
CA ARG A 40 -7.47 9.60 11.60
C ARG A 40 -8.78 8.99 11.14
N GLU A 41 -9.74 9.82 10.81
CA GLU A 41 -10.98 9.35 10.21
C GLU A 41 -10.69 8.63 8.89
N GLY A 42 -11.29 7.44 8.73
CA GLY A 42 -11.05 6.59 7.56
C GLY A 42 -9.73 5.86 7.56
N ARG A 43 -8.80 6.24 8.44
CA ARG A 43 -7.48 5.61 8.61
C ARG A 43 -6.72 5.38 7.30
N ARG A 44 -6.90 6.30 6.33
CA ARG A 44 -6.25 6.21 5.04
C ARG A 44 -4.76 6.54 5.15
N PRO A 45 -3.86 5.64 4.73
CA PRO A 45 -2.41 5.86 4.82
C PRO A 45 -1.93 6.98 3.90
N ARG A 46 -0.87 7.66 4.34
CA ARG A 46 -0.16 8.66 3.55
C ARG A 46 1.32 8.69 3.93
N LEU A 47 2.14 9.38 3.14
CA LEU A 47 3.61 9.39 3.33
C LEU A 47 4.03 9.82 4.73
N SER A 48 3.32 10.76 5.34
CA SER A 48 3.64 11.20 6.71
C SER A 48 3.49 10.10 7.76
N ASP A 49 2.78 9.00 7.45
CA ASP A 49 2.63 7.86 8.34
C ASP A 49 3.88 6.96 8.36
N LEU A 50 4.84 7.20 7.49
CA LEU A 50 6.19 6.63 7.56
C LEU A 50 7.04 7.43 8.56
N ARG A 51 6.47 7.75 9.72
CA ARG A 51 7.16 8.49 10.77
C ARG A 51 8.37 7.67 11.25
N ASP A 52 9.40 8.35 11.70
CA ASP A 52 10.69 7.77 12.06
C ASP A 52 11.41 7.08 10.88
N SER A 53 10.88 7.28 9.68
CA SER A 53 11.30 6.63 8.46
C SER A 53 11.44 7.63 7.31
N GLY A 54 11.76 8.90 7.59
CA GLY A 54 11.93 9.93 6.56
C GLY A 54 12.91 9.54 5.46
N SER A 55 13.93 8.75 5.83
CA SER A 55 14.88 8.20 4.87
C SER A 55 14.23 7.19 3.91
N ILE A 56 13.24 6.42 4.37
CA ILE A 56 12.51 5.50 3.49
C ILE A 56 11.82 6.28 2.38
N GLU A 57 11.17 7.37 2.72
CA GLU A 57 10.52 8.22 1.72
C GLU A 57 11.51 8.77 0.70
N GLN A 58 12.71 9.13 1.13
CA GLN A 58 13.75 9.65 0.25
C GLN A 58 14.42 8.55 -0.59
N ASP A 59 14.71 7.41 0.01
CA ASP A 59 15.46 6.33 -0.63
C ASP A 59 14.59 5.49 -1.56
N ALA A 60 13.31 5.29 -1.24
CA ALA A 60 12.42 4.48 -2.05
C ALA A 60 12.10 5.13 -3.39
N ASP A 61 12.13 4.34 -4.45
CA ASP A 61 11.68 4.76 -5.78
C ASP A 61 10.16 4.72 -5.90
N LEU A 62 9.55 3.83 -5.13
CA LEU A 62 8.11 3.60 -5.12
C LEU A 62 7.67 3.37 -3.69
N VAL A 63 6.63 4.06 -3.26
CA VAL A 63 5.97 3.82 -1.97
C VAL A 63 4.51 3.52 -2.23
N MET A 64 4.09 2.35 -1.78
CA MET A 64 2.72 1.89 -1.91
C MET A 64 2.14 1.57 -0.54
N PHE A 65 0.89 1.91 -0.34
CA PHE A 65 0.13 1.51 0.84
C PHE A 65 -1.01 0.61 0.43
N ILE A 66 -1.36 -0.32 1.30
CA ILE A 66 -2.55 -1.15 1.13
C ILE A 66 -3.60 -0.66 2.12
N HIS A 67 -4.78 -0.35 1.62
CA HIS A 67 -5.89 0.14 2.42
C HIS A 67 -7.12 -0.75 2.21
N ARG A 68 -7.79 -1.10 3.31
CA ARG A 68 -9.03 -1.88 3.28
C ARG A 68 -10.04 -1.28 4.24
N ASP A 69 -11.11 -0.71 3.72
CA ASP A 69 -12.18 -0.12 4.55
C ASP A 69 -12.84 -1.17 5.46
N ASP A 70 -13.05 -2.39 4.96
CA ASP A 70 -13.71 -3.45 5.73
C ASP A 70 -12.90 -3.97 6.92
N LYS A 71 -11.60 -3.75 6.94
CA LYS A 71 -10.74 -4.08 8.09
C LYS A 71 -10.68 -2.95 9.12
N ILE A 72 -11.12 -1.77 8.74
CA ILE A 72 -11.17 -0.60 9.61
C ILE A 72 -12.53 -0.50 10.27
N ASP A 73 -13.60 -0.55 9.48
CA ASP A 73 -14.98 -0.49 9.94
C ASP A 73 -15.84 -1.39 9.05
N PHE A 74 -16.03 -2.62 9.49
CA PHE A 74 -16.77 -3.65 8.74
C PHE A 74 -18.20 -3.23 8.43
N GLU A 75 -18.92 -2.71 9.43
CA GLU A 75 -20.33 -2.36 9.27
C GLU A 75 -20.52 -1.21 8.29
N LYS A 76 -19.65 -0.20 8.36
CA LYS A 76 -19.68 0.90 7.42
C LYS A 76 -19.34 0.43 6.00
N ALA A 77 -18.32 -0.40 5.87
CA ALA A 77 -17.92 -0.95 4.57
C ALA A 77 -19.04 -1.80 3.96
N LYS A 78 -19.75 -2.56 4.79
CA LYS A 78 -20.89 -3.35 4.35
C LYS A 78 -22.01 -2.46 3.80
N ARG A 79 -22.35 -1.38 4.52
CA ARG A 79 -23.35 -0.42 4.06
C ARG A 79 -22.96 0.26 2.76
N ASP A 80 -21.68 0.58 2.61
CA ASP A 80 -21.14 1.28 1.44
C ASP A 80 -20.76 0.34 0.29
N ASN A 81 -21.05 -0.97 0.43
CA ASN A 81 -20.72 -2.00 -0.55
C ASN A 81 -19.22 -2.08 -0.87
N LYS A 82 -18.39 -2.03 0.18
CA LYS A 82 -16.92 -2.03 0.08
C LYS A 82 -16.28 -3.26 0.72
N LEU A 83 -17.05 -4.32 0.98
CA LEU A 83 -16.50 -5.56 1.52
C LEU A 83 -15.55 -6.21 0.52
N ASN A 84 -14.46 -6.78 1.03
CA ASN A 84 -13.46 -7.49 0.24
C ASN A 84 -12.83 -6.65 -0.87
N ARG A 85 -12.77 -5.35 -0.65
CA ARG A 85 -12.09 -4.43 -1.56
C ARG A 85 -10.85 -3.88 -0.91
N ALA A 86 -9.76 -3.88 -1.66
CA ALA A 86 -8.50 -3.27 -1.25
C ALA A 86 -8.13 -2.17 -2.24
N GLN A 87 -7.45 -1.16 -1.73
CA GLN A 87 -6.87 -0.13 -2.56
C GLN A 87 -5.36 -0.15 -2.36
N VAL A 88 -4.62 -0.12 -3.45
CA VAL A 88 -3.19 0.12 -3.43
C VAL A 88 -2.98 1.59 -3.76
N LEU A 89 -2.43 2.31 -2.80
CA LEU A 89 -2.21 3.74 -2.91
C LEU A 89 -0.75 3.96 -3.30
N ILE A 90 -0.52 4.42 -4.52
CA ILE A 90 0.83 4.77 -4.97
C ILE A 90 1.09 6.20 -4.52
N ALA A 91 1.77 6.34 -3.37
CA ALA A 91 1.99 7.62 -2.73
C ALA A 91 3.26 8.32 -3.22
N LYS A 92 4.23 7.55 -3.68
CA LYS A 92 5.45 8.07 -4.32
C LYS A 92 5.81 7.17 -5.49
N HIS A 93 6.17 7.78 -6.61
CA HIS A 93 6.62 7.07 -7.79
C HIS A 93 7.61 7.95 -8.53
N ARG A 94 8.91 7.68 -8.35
CA ARG A 94 9.98 8.56 -8.85
C ARG A 94 9.91 8.80 -10.35
N ASN A 95 9.56 7.77 -11.11
CA ASN A 95 9.55 7.81 -12.58
C ASN A 95 8.13 7.68 -13.17
N GLY A 96 7.11 7.93 -12.37
CA GLY A 96 5.74 7.77 -12.85
C GLY A 96 4.72 8.52 -12.00
N PRO A 97 3.43 8.39 -12.32
CA PRO A 97 2.38 9.08 -11.57
C PRO A 97 2.07 8.41 -10.24
N THR A 98 1.55 9.18 -9.31
CA THR A 98 0.88 8.67 -8.12
C THR A 98 -0.58 8.35 -8.45
N GLY A 99 -1.25 7.62 -7.60
CA GLY A 99 -2.64 7.29 -7.81
C GLY A 99 -3.11 6.13 -6.95
N GLU A 100 -4.24 5.57 -7.32
CA GLU A 100 -4.90 4.49 -6.61
C GLU A 100 -5.30 3.40 -7.57
N ILE A 101 -5.14 2.15 -7.13
CA ILE A 101 -5.58 0.98 -7.88
C ILE A 101 -6.49 0.18 -6.98
N GLY A 102 -7.73 -0.07 -7.44
CA GLY A 102 -8.69 -0.89 -6.73
C GLY A 102 -8.52 -2.36 -7.05
N PHE A 103 -8.68 -3.20 -6.03
CA PHE A 103 -8.64 -4.64 -6.15
C PHE A 103 -9.80 -5.26 -5.39
N TYR A 104 -10.24 -6.39 -5.86
CA TYR A 104 -11.10 -7.30 -5.12
C TYR A 104 -10.22 -8.34 -4.43
N VAL A 105 -10.49 -8.60 -3.16
CA VAL A 105 -9.77 -9.61 -2.39
C VAL A 105 -10.65 -10.82 -2.24
N ASP A 106 -10.22 -11.96 -2.75
CA ASP A 106 -10.97 -13.20 -2.58
C ASP A 106 -10.93 -13.59 -1.09
N PRO A 107 -12.09 -13.67 -0.41
CA PRO A 107 -12.12 -13.93 1.02
C PRO A 107 -11.63 -15.33 1.40
N THR A 108 -11.63 -16.27 0.47
CA THR A 108 -11.20 -17.64 0.72
C THR A 108 -9.70 -17.80 0.52
N SER A 109 -9.16 -17.34 -0.59
CA SER A 109 -7.75 -17.50 -0.95
C SER A 109 -6.88 -16.31 -0.59
N LEU A 110 -7.49 -15.18 -0.23
CA LEU A 110 -6.84 -13.88 0.02
C LEU A 110 -6.07 -13.35 -1.19
N ARG A 111 -6.38 -13.82 -2.36
CA ARG A 111 -5.79 -13.32 -3.60
C ARG A 111 -6.39 -11.99 -4.01
N PHE A 112 -5.55 -11.09 -4.47
CA PHE A 112 -5.99 -9.83 -5.07
C PHE A 112 -6.35 -10.08 -6.53
N LYS A 113 -7.55 -9.66 -6.90
CA LYS A 113 -8.04 -9.72 -8.27
C LYS A 113 -8.25 -8.30 -8.78
N THR A 114 -7.92 -8.06 -10.02
CA THR A 114 -8.11 -6.75 -10.62
C THR A 114 -9.60 -6.38 -10.61
N GLU A 115 -9.87 -5.17 -10.12
CA GLU A 115 -11.19 -4.57 -10.22
C GLU A 115 -11.27 -3.88 -11.59
N ASP A 116 -11.76 -4.60 -12.58
CA ASP A 116 -11.84 -4.10 -13.94
C ASP A 116 -13.29 -3.70 -14.25
N LYS A 117 -13.51 -2.42 -14.45
CA LYS A 117 -14.82 -1.88 -14.78
C LYS A 117 -15.33 -2.38 -16.13
N PHE A 118 -14.43 -2.64 -17.06
CA PHE A 118 -14.80 -3.20 -18.37
C PHE A 118 -15.27 -4.63 -18.22
N HIS A 119 -14.60 -5.43 -17.41
CA HIS A 119 -15.02 -6.78 -17.09
C HIS A 119 -16.37 -6.82 -16.40
N THR A 120 -16.65 -5.86 -15.55
CA THR A 120 -17.95 -5.73 -14.91
C THR A 120 -19.05 -5.50 -15.94
N ASP A 121 -18.79 -4.67 -16.90
CA ASP A 121 -19.73 -4.42 -18.00
C ASP A 121 -19.94 -5.68 -18.85
N ASP A 122 -18.87 -6.41 -19.15
CA ASP A 122 -18.93 -7.67 -19.86
C ASP A 122 -19.76 -8.71 -19.11
N TYR A 123 -19.58 -8.80 -17.78
CA TYR A 123 -20.42 -9.69 -16.96
C TYR A 123 -21.89 -9.30 -17.00
N LEU A 124 -22.19 -8.02 -16.97
CA LEU A 124 -23.55 -7.53 -17.07
C LEU A 124 -24.15 -7.82 -18.44
N MET A 125 -23.34 -7.86 -19.46
CA MET A 125 -23.74 -8.21 -20.84
C MET A 125 -23.78 -9.71 -21.09
N GLY A 126 -23.34 -10.53 -20.12
CA GLY A 126 -23.32 -11.98 -20.22
C GLY A 126 -22.28 -12.53 -21.19
N GLU A 127 -21.27 -11.75 -21.51
CA GLU A 127 -20.23 -12.11 -22.49
C GLU A 127 -18.97 -12.66 -21.86
N VAL A 128 -18.81 -12.53 -20.57
CA VAL A 128 -17.63 -13.03 -19.87
C VAL A 128 -17.88 -14.42 -19.37
N ILE A 129 -17.20 -15.30 -19.91
CA ILE A 129 -17.31 -16.70 -19.56
C ILE A 129 -15.93 -17.27 -19.31
#